data_77a543c8ffc07c7f35c4f33382380d4c
#
_entry.id   77a543c8ffc07c7f35c4f33382380d4c
#
_cell.length_a   1.000
_cell.length_b   1.000
_cell.length_c   1.000
_cell.angle_alpha   90.00
_cell.angle_beta   90.00
_cell.angle_gamma   90.00
#
_symmetry.space_group_name_H-M   'P 1'
#
loop_
_entity.id
_entity.type
_entity.pdbx_description
1 polymer ?
#
loop_
_entity_poly.entity_id
_entity_poly.type
_entity_poly.pdbx_seq_one_letter_code
_entity_poly.pdbx_strand_id
1 'polypeptide(L)'
;MLGLPLSTEVRKIIPKKKVLEHFAADMSADRRKSFDADVARITVCNEVSTVSLNLADGKNVHAFFVVQVSLRRKEFDKQNIVFIARTFGQNLVLVLTCEQAERLALWQTKLIMDEWQPAGSQTLRLQGLNMDAVWESVVTQIGHIEVESGHTLNEQIALDDKRAKLQKEIDRLEKQARAEKQPKRKFELVQRMKQLREENQ
;
A
#
# COMPACT_ATOMS: atom_id res chain seq x y z
N MET A 1 7.16 -1.77 18.15
CA MET A 1 6.99 -2.33 16.80
C MET A 1 7.54 -1.33 15.79
N LEU A 2 8.19 -1.75 14.71
CA LEU A 2 8.77 -0.90 13.67
C LEU A 2 9.77 0.18 14.16
N GLY A 3 10.38 0.04 15.34
CA GLY A 3 11.28 1.05 15.89
C GLY A 3 10.62 2.36 16.31
N LEU A 4 9.28 2.41 16.41
CA LEU A 4 8.54 3.62 16.78
C LEU A 4 8.69 3.97 18.27
N PRO A 5 8.59 5.27 18.65
CA PRO A 5 8.65 5.71 20.03
C PRO A 5 7.59 5.04 20.91
N LEU A 6 7.93 4.73 22.16
CA LEU A 6 7.01 4.13 23.14
C LEU A 6 5.78 5.03 23.42
N SER A 7 5.92 6.34 23.28
CA SER A 7 4.81 7.30 23.41
C SER A 7 3.65 7.07 22.41
N THR A 8 3.92 6.34 21.32
CA THR A 8 2.90 6.01 20.31
C THR A 8 2.17 4.70 20.58
N GLU A 9 2.60 3.90 21.57
CA GLU A 9 2.11 2.54 21.76
C GLU A 9 0.70 2.49 22.36
N VAL A 10 -0.22 1.76 21.71
CA VAL A 10 -1.64 1.66 22.13
C VAL A 10 -2.06 0.23 22.44
N ARG A 11 -1.70 -0.76 21.66
CA ARG A 11 -2.02 -2.20 21.80
C ARG A 11 -3.51 -2.53 22.00
N LYS A 12 -4.36 -2.23 21.02
CA LYS A 12 -5.80 -2.51 21.06
C LYS A 12 -6.20 -3.55 20.03
N ILE A 13 -6.71 -4.70 20.47
CA ILE A 13 -7.27 -5.73 19.56
C ILE A 13 -8.63 -5.24 19.05
N ILE A 14 -8.82 -5.29 17.73
CA ILE A 14 -10.10 -5.01 17.10
C ILE A 14 -10.79 -6.33 16.75
N PRO A 15 -11.96 -6.64 17.34
CA PRO A 15 -12.69 -7.83 16.96
C PRO A 15 -13.11 -7.76 15.48
N LYS A 16 -12.75 -8.79 14.70
CA LYS A 16 -13.16 -8.89 13.27
C LYS A 16 -14.66 -8.72 13.08
N LYS A 17 -15.45 -9.26 14.02
CA LYS A 17 -16.91 -9.15 14.01
C LYS A 17 -17.35 -7.68 13.94
N LYS A 18 -16.75 -6.79 14.73
CA LYS A 18 -17.06 -5.35 14.69
C LYS A 18 -16.71 -4.70 13.34
N VAL A 19 -15.58 -5.09 12.73
CA VAL A 19 -15.21 -4.63 11.40
C VAL A 19 -16.23 -5.09 10.37
N LEU A 20 -16.61 -6.36 10.40
CA LEU A 20 -17.59 -6.94 9.49
C LEU A 20 -19.02 -6.41 9.72
N GLU A 21 -19.43 -6.15 10.95
CA GLU A 21 -20.77 -5.60 11.29
C GLU A 21 -20.90 -4.14 10.84
N HIS A 22 -19.85 -3.33 11.05
CA HIS A 22 -19.88 -1.92 10.64
C HIS A 22 -20.07 -1.75 9.12
N PHE A 23 -19.61 -2.73 8.35
CA PHE A 23 -19.68 -2.74 6.87
C PHE A 23 -20.55 -3.85 6.32
N ALA A 24 -21.43 -4.42 7.15
CA ALA A 24 -22.31 -5.53 6.77
C ALA A 24 -23.18 -5.22 5.55
N ALA A 25 -23.59 -3.95 5.38
CA ALA A 25 -24.36 -3.47 4.24
C ALA A 25 -23.58 -3.47 2.92
N ASP A 26 -22.26 -3.27 2.98
CA ASP A 26 -21.41 -3.08 1.80
C ASP A 26 -20.64 -4.34 1.38
N MET A 27 -20.76 -5.44 2.15
CA MET A 27 -20.04 -6.69 1.87
C MET A 27 -20.95 -7.82 1.42
N SER A 28 -20.70 -8.36 0.21
CA SER A 28 -21.30 -9.61 -0.24
C SER A 28 -20.87 -10.80 0.63
N ALA A 29 -21.67 -11.88 0.63
CA ALA A 29 -21.35 -13.10 1.36
C ALA A 29 -19.99 -13.72 0.96
N ASP A 30 -19.67 -13.68 -0.34
CA ASP A 30 -18.41 -14.20 -0.85
C ASP A 30 -17.22 -13.35 -0.37
N ARG A 31 -17.39 -12.04 -0.29
CA ARG A 31 -16.36 -11.15 0.22
C ARG A 31 -16.10 -11.38 1.71
N ARG A 32 -17.15 -11.64 2.51
CA ARG A 32 -16.99 -12.02 3.93
C ARG A 32 -16.24 -13.33 4.09
N LYS A 33 -16.53 -14.33 3.26
CA LYS A 33 -15.81 -15.61 3.25
C LYS A 33 -14.32 -15.40 2.89
N SER A 34 -14.02 -14.60 1.85
CA SER A 34 -12.66 -14.26 1.45
C SER A 34 -11.91 -13.56 2.59
N PHE A 35 -12.53 -12.55 3.22
CA PHE A 35 -11.95 -11.82 4.34
C PHE A 35 -11.65 -12.75 5.54
N ASP A 36 -12.59 -13.61 5.91
CA ASP A 36 -12.40 -14.58 6.99
C ASP A 36 -11.34 -15.63 6.68
N ALA A 37 -11.21 -16.03 5.42
CA ALA A 37 -10.18 -16.97 4.97
C ALA A 37 -8.78 -16.36 5.03
N ASP A 38 -8.64 -15.06 4.77
CA ASP A 38 -7.34 -14.38 4.72
C ASP A 38 -6.92 -13.78 6.06
N VAL A 39 -7.86 -13.10 6.77
CA VAL A 39 -7.54 -12.32 7.96
C VAL A 39 -7.82 -13.11 9.23
N ALA A 40 -6.78 -13.32 10.06
CA ALA A 40 -6.90 -13.98 11.35
C ALA A 40 -7.20 -12.99 12.49
N ARG A 41 -6.44 -11.89 12.57
CA ARG A 41 -6.53 -10.90 13.66
C ARG A 41 -6.18 -9.50 13.17
N ILE A 42 -6.76 -8.48 13.81
CA ILE A 42 -6.45 -7.07 13.59
C ILE A 42 -6.14 -6.46 14.95
N THR A 43 -4.99 -5.78 15.06
CA THR A 43 -4.53 -5.13 16.29
C THR A 43 -3.99 -3.75 15.97
N VAL A 44 -4.51 -2.72 16.62
CA VAL A 44 -3.88 -1.38 16.59
C VAL A 44 -2.69 -1.42 17.53
N CYS A 45 -1.51 -1.16 17.00
CA CYS A 45 -0.25 -1.23 17.73
C CYS A 45 0.22 0.15 18.19
N ASN A 46 0.14 1.14 17.31
CA ASN A 46 0.59 2.49 17.60
C ASN A 46 -0.41 3.52 17.08
N GLU A 47 -0.47 4.66 17.75
CA GLU A 47 -1.12 5.89 17.31
C GLU A 47 -0.03 6.97 17.22
N VAL A 48 0.23 7.41 16.02
CA VAL A 48 1.21 8.46 15.74
C VAL A 48 0.45 9.76 15.51
N SER A 49 0.60 10.70 16.41
CA SER A 49 -0.13 11.97 16.43
C SER A 49 0.77 13.12 16.85
N THR A 50 0.26 14.34 16.74
CA THR A 50 0.92 15.57 17.23
C THR A 50 1.32 15.45 18.68
N VAL A 51 0.46 14.85 19.51
CA VAL A 51 0.70 14.68 20.96
C VAL A 51 1.80 13.63 21.21
N SER A 52 1.72 12.47 20.53
CA SER A 52 2.68 11.39 20.76
C SER A 52 4.10 11.71 20.30
N LEU A 53 4.25 12.59 19.30
CA LEU A 53 5.54 13.02 18.75
C LEU A 53 5.98 14.41 19.17
N ASN A 54 5.12 15.19 19.83
CA ASN A 54 5.34 16.61 20.13
C ASN A 54 5.72 17.42 18.89
N LEU A 55 4.96 17.24 17.80
CA LEU A 55 5.15 17.91 16.52
C LEU A 55 3.99 18.84 16.18
N ALA A 56 4.25 19.77 15.25
CA ALA A 56 3.21 20.60 14.67
C ALA A 56 2.18 19.75 13.92
N ASP A 57 0.92 20.20 13.94
CA ASP A 57 -0.17 19.55 13.21
C ASP A 57 0.02 19.68 11.69
N GLY A 58 -0.55 18.75 10.94
CA GLY A 58 -0.64 18.82 9.48
C GLY A 58 -1.93 19.50 9.04
N LYS A 59 -1.99 19.92 7.78
CA LYS A 59 -3.22 20.43 7.16
C LYS A 59 -4.20 19.32 6.83
N ASN A 60 -3.67 18.15 6.42
CA ASN A 60 -4.43 17.03 5.93
C ASN A 60 -4.31 15.79 6.84
N VAL A 61 -3.19 15.66 7.53
CA VAL A 61 -2.89 14.51 8.39
C VAL A 61 -2.68 15.01 9.82
N HIS A 62 -3.56 14.61 10.72
CA HIS A 62 -3.49 14.93 12.14
C HIS A 62 -2.93 13.77 12.97
N ALA A 63 -3.20 12.56 12.53
CA ALA A 63 -2.70 11.33 13.11
C ALA A 63 -2.73 10.19 12.07
N PHE A 64 -1.98 9.14 12.34
CA PHE A 64 -2.12 7.86 11.65
C PHE A 64 -1.91 6.71 12.63
N PHE A 65 -2.43 5.54 12.27
CA PHE A 65 -2.32 4.35 13.11
C PHE A 65 -1.46 3.30 12.44
N VAL A 66 -0.71 2.56 13.27
CA VAL A 66 -0.04 1.33 12.84
C VAL A 66 -0.89 0.15 13.28
N VAL A 67 -1.38 -0.60 12.31
CA VAL A 67 -2.31 -1.71 12.53
C VAL A 67 -1.68 -3.00 12.04
N GLN A 68 -1.45 -3.94 12.94
CA GLN A 68 -1.03 -5.28 12.59
C GLN A 68 -2.23 -6.10 12.12
N VAL A 69 -2.09 -6.69 10.94
CA VAL A 69 -3.06 -7.62 10.35
C VAL A 69 -2.39 -8.99 10.23
N SER A 70 -2.76 -9.91 11.11
CA SER A 70 -2.28 -11.29 11.01
C SER A 70 -3.06 -12.01 9.93
N LEU A 71 -2.34 -12.48 8.91
CA LEU A 71 -2.89 -13.24 7.80
C LEU A 71 -2.73 -14.75 8.04
N ARG A 72 -3.65 -15.54 7.49
CA ARG A 72 -3.61 -17.00 7.54
C ARG A 72 -2.71 -17.62 6.46
N ARG A 73 -2.46 -16.84 5.38
CA ARG A 73 -1.65 -17.26 4.22
C ARG A 73 -0.99 -16.06 3.56
N LYS A 74 0.13 -16.26 2.88
CA LYS A 74 0.86 -15.21 2.14
C LYS A 74 0.14 -14.77 0.87
N GLU A 75 -0.60 -15.69 0.24
CA GLU A 75 -1.43 -15.41 -0.92
C GLU A 75 -2.84 -15.03 -0.45
N PHE A 76 -3.16 -13.76 -0.45
CA PHE A 76 -4.42 -13.19 0.01
C PHE A 76 -5.03 -12.26 -1.04
N ASP A 77 -6.34 -12.04 -0.94
CA ASP A 77 -7.00 -11.02 -1.76
C ASP A 77 -6.62 -9.60 -1.28
N LYS A 78 -5.90 -8.88 -2.13
CA LYS A 78 -5.49 -7.49 -1.87
C LYS A 78 -6.67 -6.57 -1.55
N GLN A 79 -7.86 -6.89 -2.06
CA GLN A 79 -9.06 -6.12 -1.78
C GLN A 79 -9.47 -6.21 -0.30
N ASN A 80 -9.11 -7.27 0.42
CA ASN A 80 -9.32 -7.36 1.87
C ASN A 80 -8.45 -6.35 2.62
N ILE A 81 -7.24 -6.09 2.13
CA ILE A 81 -6.33 -5.08 2.70
C ILE A 81 -6.80 -3.66 2.37
N VAL A 82 -7.22 -3.42 1.11
CA VAL A 82 -7.85 -2.15 0.71
C VAL A 82 -9.07 -1.87 1.58
N PHE A 83 -9.90 -2.88 1.82
CA PHE A 83 -11.07 -2.75 2.66
C PHE A 83 -10.70 -2.32 4.08
N ILE A 84 -9.72 -2.98 4.74
CA ILE A 84 -9.22 -2.56 6.06
C ILE A 84 -8.73 -1.11 6.01
N ALA A 85 -7.86 -0.78 5.07
CA ALA A 85 -7.25 0.53 4.97
C ALA A 85 -8.27 1.67 4.82
N ARG A 86 -9.36 1.43 4.07
CA ARG A 86 -10.40 2.44 3.83
C ARG A 86 -11.47 2.51 4.90
N THR A 87 -11.70 1.39 5.59
CA THR A 87 -12.73 1.23 6.62
C THR A 87 -12.54 2.17 7.82
N PHE A 88 -11.29 2.40 8.21
CA PHE A 88 -11.01 3.18 9.43
C PHE A 88 -11.18 4.70 9.24
N GLY A 89 -11.33 5.19 8.00
CA GLY A 89 -11.46 6.62 7.71
C GLY A 89 -10.27 7.47 8.18
N GLN A 90 -9.15 6.83 8.50
CA GLN A 90 -7.92 7.41 9.00
C GLN A 90 -6.74 6.90 8.17
N ASN A 91 -5.61 7.60 8.21
CA ASN A 91 -4.37 7.12 7.62
C ASN A 91 -3.86 5.91 8.40
N LEU A 92 -3.60 4.81 7.70
CA LEU A 92 -3.13 3.56 8.29
C LEU A 92 -1.84 3.07 7.65
N VAL A 93 -0.89 2.69 8.49
CA VAL A 93 0.20 1.78 8.12
C VAL A 93 -0.22 0.39 8.57
N LEU A 94 -0.35 -0.53 7.64
CA LEU A 94 -0.70 -1.92 7.90
C LEU A 94 0.56 -2.77 7.93
N VAL A 95 0.77 -3.49 9.03
CA VAL A 95 1.81 -4.51 9.15
C VAL A 95 1.16 -5.86 8.93
N LEU A 96 1.26 -6.36 7.71
CA LEU A 96 0.74 -7.66 7.35
C LEU A 96 1.72 -8.74 7.81
N THR A 97 1.27 -9.62 8.70
CA THR A 97 2.11 -10.70 9.23
C THR A 97 1.56 -12.06 8.83
N CYS A 98 2.45 -12.95 8.39
CA CYS A 98 2.12 -14.34 8.09
C CYS A 98 3.32 -15.22 8.46
N GLU A 99 3.13 -16.19 9.37
CA GLU A 99 4.21 -17.04 9.87
C GLU A 99 5.39 -16.21 10.43
N GLN A 100 6.59 -16.40 9.86
CA GLN A 100 7.82 -15.69 10.21
C GLN A 100 8.14 -14.53 9.26
N ALA A 101 7.15 -14.02 8.53
CA ALA A 101 7.31 -12.93 7.58
C ALA A 101 6.35 -11.78 7.87
N GLU A 102 6.80 -10.57 7.55
CA GLU A 102 6.00 -9.36 7.60
C GLU A 102 6.22 -8.51 6.35
N ARG A 103 5.23 -7.70 6.01
CA ARG A 103 5.33 -6.67 4.99
C ARG A 103 4.50 -5.47 5.37
N LEU A 104 4.91 -4.29 4.92
CA LEU A 104 4.16 -3.06 5.13
C LEU A 104 3.19 -2.80 3.97
N ALA A 105 2.08 -2.20 4.31
CA ALA A 105 1.11 -1.74 3.32
C ALA A 105 0.43 -0.47 3.82
N LEU A 106 0.00 0.39 2.89
CA LEU A 106 -0.83 1.54 3.19
C LEU A 106 -1.73 1.88 2.00
N TRP A 107 -2.74 2.67 2.26
CA TRP A 107 -3.58 3.27 1.24
C TRP A 107 -3.31 4.77 1.16
N GLN A 108 -2.86 5.24 0.01
CA GLN A 108 -2.78 6.68 -0.30
C GLN A 108 -3.81 7.02 -1.38
N THR A 109 -3.48 6.98 -2.63
CA THR A 109 -4.42 7.01 -3.78
C THR A 109 -4.67 5.61 -4.32
N LYS A 110 -3.78 4.69 -4.03
CA LYS A 110 -3.84 3.25 -4.32
C LYS A 110 -3.26 2.46 -3.15
N LEU A 111 -3.42 1.13 -3.19
CA LEU A 111 -2.74 0.25 -2.25
C LEU A 111 -1.25 0.19 -2.60
N ILE A 112 -0.42 0.64 -1.67
CA ILE A 112 1.04 0.56 -1.73
C ILE A 112 1.46 -0.55 -0.78
N MET A 113 2.34 -1.44 -1.22
CA MET A 113 2.87 -2.54 -0.41
C MET A 113 4.34 -2.75 -0.76
N ASP A 114 5.16 -2.97 0.26
CA ASP A 114 6.54 -3.41 0.09
C ASP A 114 6.65 -4.92 -0.16
N GLU A 115 7.85 -5.47 -0.07
CA GLU A 115 8.10 -6.90 -0.19
C GLU A 115 8.02 -7.60 1.17
N TRP A 116 7.86 -8.94 1.14
CA TRP A 116 7.91 -9.75 2.35
C TRP A 116 9.31 -9.79 2.92
N GLN A 117 9.44 -9.45 4.21
CA GLN A 117 10.67 -9.46 4.99
C GLN A 117 10.53 -10.40 6.19
N PRO A 118 11.63 -10.82 6.82
CA PRO A 118 11.57 -11.55 8.09
C PRO A 118 10.82 -10.75 9.16
N ALA A 119 10.00 -11.41 9.97
CA ALA A 119 9.22 -10.74 11.01
C ALA A 119 10.12 -10.00 12.02
N GLY A 120 9.78 -8.75 12.30
CA GLY A 120 10.53 -7.88 13.22
C GLY A 120 11.76 -7.19 12.60
N SER A 121 12.03 -7.38 11.30
CA SER A 121 13.18 -6.74 10.65
C SER A 121 12.89 -5.33 10.14
N GLN A 122 11.62 -5.00 9.97
CA GLN A 122 11.22 -3.72 9.39
C GLN A 122 11.24 -2.57 10.41
N THR A 123 11.65 -1.41 9.94
CA THR A 123 11.67 -0.17 10.73
C THR A 123 11.06 0.97 9.92
N LEU A 124 10.37 1.87 10.60
CA LEU A 124 9.88 3.13 10.02
C LEU A 124 10.58 4.31 10.70
N ARG A 125 11.12 5.19 9.90
CA ARG A 125 11.70 6.46 10.37
C ARG A 125 10.65 7.55 10.23
N LEU A 126 10.28 8.19 11.34
CA LEU A 126 9.37 9.32 11.36
C LEU A 126 10.19 10.60 11.10
N GLN A 127 10.10 11.15 9.91
CA GLN A 127 10.85 12.34 9.50
C GLN A 127 9.89 13.42 9.00
N GLY A 128 10.01 14.62 9.54
CA GLY A 128 9.18 15.77 9.16
C GLY A 128 9.02 16.77 10.29
N LEU A 129 8.67 18.02 9.96
CA LEU A 129 8.43 19.09 10.92
C LEU A 129 6.96 19.21 11.35
N ASN A 130 6.06 18.51 10.65
CA ASN A 130 4.63 18.41 10.93
C ASN A 130 4.10 17.06 10.51
N MET A 131 2.85 16.77 10.84
CA MET A 131 2.24 15.45 10.57
C MET A 131 2.06 15.13 9.07
N ASP A 132 1.85 16.13 8.20
CA ASP A 132 1.81 15.92 6.74
C ASP A 132 3.16 15.41 6.23
N ALA A 133 4.26 16.06 6.61
CA ALA A 133 5.60 15.68 6.21
C ALA A 133 6.01 14.30 6.78
N VAL A 134 5.62 13.99 8.01
CA VAL A 134 5.85 12.65 8.60
C VAL A 134 5.10 11.58 7.83
N TRP A 135 3.84 11.82 7.48
CA TRP A 135 3.05 10.87 6.67
C TRP A 135 3.65 10.68 5.28
N GLU A 136 4.03 11.77 4.61
CA GLU A 136 4.69 11.72 3.31
C GLU A 136 5.99 10.89 3.35
N SER A 137 6.82 11.12 4.39
CA SER A 137 8.02 10.32 4.62
C SER A 137 7.71 8.83 4.82
N VAL A 138 6.64 8.48 5.54
CA VAL A 138 6.22 7.09 5.73
C VAL A 138 5.76 6.47 4.41
N VAL A 139 4.97 7.20 3.60
CA VAL A 139 4.50 6.72 2.30
C VAL A 139 5.66 6.48 1.33
N THR A 140 6.62 7.40 1.27
CA THR A 140 7.81 7.29 0.41
C THR A 140 8.69 6.11 0.83
N GLN A 141 8.88 5.88 2.13
CA GLN A 141 9.64 4.73 2.64
C GLN A 141 8.98 3.39 2.26
N ILE A 142 7.67 3.23 2.50
CA ILE A 142 6.96 1.97 2.22
C ILE A 142 6.81 1.72 0.72
N GLY A 143 6.62 2.78 -0.06
CA GLY A 143 6.43 2.70 -1.50
C GLY A 143 7.72 2.69 -2.31
N HIS A 144 8.87 2.92 -1.67
CA HIS A 144 10.16 3.17 -2.34
C HIS A 144 10.01 4.24 -3.43
N ILE A 145 9.29 5.35 -3.09
CA ILE A 145 8.93 6.41 -4.02
C ILE A 145 9.96 7.54 -3.90
N GLU A 146 10.57 7.91 -5.01
CA GLU A 146 11.39 9.11 -5.13
C GLU A 146 10.53 10.22 -5.74
N VAL A 147 10.20 11.25 -4.94
CA VAL A 147 9.41 12.38 -5.42
C VAL A 147 10.31 13.33 -6.23
N GLU A 148 10.03 13.45 -7.52
CA GLU A 148 10.77 14.34 -8.41
C GLU A 148 10.48 15.82 -8.05
N SER A 149 11.49 16.69 -8.27
CA SER A 149 11.36 18.11 -7.96
C SER A 149 10.19 18.76 -8.71
N GLY A 150 9.31 19.43 -7.98
CA GLY A 150 8.12 20.09 -8.54
C GLY A 150 6.85 19.24 -8.54
N HIS A 151 6.92 17.98 -8.15
CA HIS A 151 5.74 17.12 -8.00
C HIS A 151 5.35 16.97 -6.52
N THR A 152 4.06 16.85 -6.29
CA THR A 152 3.53 16.36 -5.02
C THR A 152 3.63 14.82 -4.96
N LEU A 153 3.62 14.24 -3.76
CA LEU A 153 3.61 12.79 -3.59
C LEU A 153 2.50 12.09 -4.40
N ASN A 154 1.29 12.65 -4.42
CA ASN A 154 0.17 12.06 -5.15
C ASN A 154 0.36 12.13 -6.68
N GLU A 155 0.94 13.20 -7.19
CA GLU A 155 1.30 13.32 -8.61
C GLU A 155 2.37 12.31 -8.98
N GLN A 156 3.40 12.15 -8.14
CA GLN A 156 4.45 11.15 -8.36
C GLN A 156 3.87 9.72 -8.38
N ILE A 157 3.01 9.38 -7.41
CA ILE A 157 2.34 8.07 -7.38
C ILE A 157 1.53 7.83 -8.68
N ALA A 158 0.84 8.85 -9.17
CA ALA A 158 0.08 8.74 -10.41
C ALA A 158 0.97 8.57 -11.66
N LEU A 159 2.09 9.29 -11.71
CA LEU A 159 3.10 9.16 -12.77
C LEU A 159 3.73 7.76 -12.77
N ASP A 160 4.19 7.29 -11.62
CA ASP A 160 4.78 5.96 -11.48
C ASP A 160 3.78 4.85 -11.85
N ASP A 161 2.51 5.01 -11.50
CA ASP A 161 1.46 4.07 -11.88
C ASP A 161 1.21 4.06 -13.39
N LYS A 162 1.24 5.24 -14.03
CA LYS A 162 1.15 5.37 -15.49
C LYS A 162 2.35 4.71 -16.17
N ARG A 163 3.57 5.01 -15.72
CA ARG A 163 4.82 4.40 -16.22
C ARG A 163 4.79 2.87 -16.08
N ALA A 164 4.37 2.36 -14.92
CA ALA A 164 4.26 0.92 -14.68
C ALA A 164 3.22 0.22 -15.56
N LYS A 165 2.09 0.87 -15.87
CA LYS A 165 1.07 0.35 -16.81
C LYS A 165 1.59 0.31 -18.23
N LEU A 166 2.24 1.39 -18.69
CA LEU A 166 2.87 1.44 -20.02
C LEU A 166 3.95 0.36 -20.16
N GLN A 167 4.81 0.19 -19.15
CA GLN A 167 5.85 -0.84 -19.18
C GLN A 167 5.25 -2.26 -19.29
N LYS A 168 4.20 -2.56 -18.52
CA LYS A 168 3.51 -3.86 -18.61
C LYS A 168 2.90 -4.10 -19.99
N GLU A 169 2.35 -3.06 -20.62
CA GLU A 169 1.81 -3.18 -21.97
C GLU A 169 2.93 -3.40 -23.00
N ILE A 170 4.05 -2.69 -22.88
CA ILE A 170 5.25 -2.90 -23.70
C ILE A 170 5.74 -4.35 -23.58
N ASP A 171 5.88 -4.86 -22.36
CA ASP A 171 6.34 -6.25 -22.11
C ASP A 171 5.36 -7.28 -22.71
N ARG A 172 4.05 -7.01 -22.63
CA ARG A 172 3.02 -7.83 -23.25
C ARG A 172 3.16 -7.88 -24.77
N LEU A 173 3.28 -6.70 -25.39
CA LEU A 173 3.43 -6.58 -26.83
C LEU A 173 4.74 -7.22 -27.31
N GLU A 174 5.81 -7.08 -26.53
CA GLU A 174 7.09 -7.73 -26.85
C GLU A 174 6.97 -9.27 -26.88
N LYS A 175 6.31 -9.85 -25.88
CA LYS A 175 6.03 -11.29 -25.86
C LYS A 175 5.19 -11.73 -27.08
N GLN A 176 4.18 -10.95 -27.44
CA GLN A 176 3.34 -11.20 -28.62
C GLN A 176 4.14 -11.09 -29.92
N ALA A 177 4.97 -10.04 -30.06
CA ALA A 177 5.80 -9.85 -31.25
C ALA A 177 6.84 -10.95 -31.44
N ARG A 178 7.38 -11.52 -30.34
CA ARG A 178 8.30 -12.69 -30.39
C ARG A 178 7.60 -13.96 -30.84
N ALA A 179 6.33 -14.15 -30.45
CA ALA A 179 5.54 -15.33 -30.80
C ALA A 179 4.88 -15.23 -32.18
N GLU A 180 4.72 -14.00 -32.75
CA GLU A 180 4.01 -13.76 -34.00
C GLU A 180 4.84 -14.23 -35.22
N LYS A 181 4.19 -15.06 -36.07
CA LYS A 181 4.79 -15.61 -37.28
C LYS A 181 4.55 -14.76 -38.52
N GLN A 182 3.49 -13.96 -38.51
CA GLN A 182 3.12 -13.13 -39.67
C GLN A 182 3.95 -11.82 -39.68
N PRO A 183 4.78 -11.55 -40.70
CA PRO A 183 5.67 -10.39 -40.74
C PRO A 183 4.93 -9.05 -40.56
N LYS A 184 3.76 -8.90 -41.20
CA LYS A 184 2.97 -7.68 -41.13
C LYS A 184 2.49 -7.41 -39.70
N ARG A 185 1.90 -8.39 -39.03
CA ARG A 185 1.44 -8.26 -37.64
C ARG A 185 2.59 -8.00 -36.68
N LYS A 186 3.70 -8.71 -36.86
CA LYS A 186 4.91 -8.47 -36.07
C LYS A 186 5.38 -7.02 -36.19
N PHE A 187 5.39 -6.46 -37.39
CA PHE A 187 5.77 -5.07 -37.62
C PHE A 187 4.80 -4.10 -36.92
N GLU A 188 3.48 -4.32 -37.00
CA GLU A 188 2.47 -3.51 -36.31
C GLU A 188 2.68 -3.50 -34.78
N LEU A 189 2.96 -4.68 -34.18
CA LEU A 189 3.25 -4.79 -32.75
C LEU A 189 4.52 -4.00 -32.35
N VAL A 190 5.59 -4.11 -33.15
CA VAL A 190 6.84 -3.38 -32.93
C VAL A 190 6.62 -1.85 -33.05
N GLN A 191 5.85 -1.40 -34.01
CA GLN A 191 5.50 0.02 -34.14
C GLN A 191 4.73 0.53 -32.93
N ARG A 192 3.75 -0.24 -32.44
CA ARG A 192 3.00 0.11 -31.23
C ARG A 192 3.88 0.17 -30.00
N MET A 193 4.81 -0.78 -29.82
CA MET A 193 5.80 -0.75 -28.73
C MET A 193 6.66 0.50 -28.78
N LYS A 194 7.11 0.93 -29.97
CA LYS A 194 7.91 2.13 -30.13
C LYS A 194 7.15 3.39 -29.67
N GLN A 195 5.90 3.54 -30.08
CA GLN A 195 5.04 4.64 -29.64
C GLN A 195 4.91 4.67 -28.09
N LEU A 196 4.60 3.52 -27.47
CA LEU A 196 4.46 3.45 -26.01
C LEU A 196 5.77 3.73 -25.26
N ARG A 197 6.92 3.41 -25.83
CA ARG A 197 8.23 3.76 -25.24
C ARG A 197 8.50 5.26 -25.32
N GLU A 198 8.07 5.94 -26.38
CA GLU A 198 8.17 7.39 -26.51
C GLU A 198 7.22 8.11 -25.50
N GLU A 199 6.04 7.55 -25.24
CA GLU A 199 5.10 8.07 -24.23
C GLU A 199 5.58 7.83 -22.78
N ASN A 200 6.50 6.90 -22.57
CA ASN A 200 7.02 6.51 -21.24
C ASN A 200 8.32 7.26 -20.85
N GLN A 201 8.87 8.07 -21.72
CA GLN A 201 10.02 8.93 -21.46
C GLN A 201 9.60 10.28 -20.88
#